data_d2af124a082e813a9153ef775baa2bca
#
_entry.id   d2af124a082e813a9153ef775baa2bca
#
_cell.length_a   1.000
_cell.length_b   1.000
_cell.length_c   1.000
_cell.angle_alpha   90.00
_cell.angle_beta   90.00
_cell.angle_gamma   90.00
#
_symmetry.space_group_name_H-M   'P 1'
#
loop_
_entity.id
_entity.type
_entity.pdbx_description
1 polymer ?
#
loop_
_entity_poly.entity_id
_entity_poly.type
_entity_poly.pdbx_seq_one_letter_code
_entity_poly.pdbx_strand_id
1 'polypeptide(L)'
;MLENLIKYENESCFEFLPKIQSKSIDLILIDPPYEISRPTNFLSGEETGKDTDRFRISMDFGDWDKNFYGLEEVFKEGYRILKDGGTMICFYDLWKIETIKRYYDDNKFKQIRFIEWLKTNPVPINSKINYLTNSREVAVLGVKKSKPTFHSSYDNGLYQYPICQDTGRFHPTQKPLAFMKELIKKHSNEGDIVLDCFSGSGTIGVAALTTNRKFLGCEINPEYYKKSLERIKSLEESH
;
A
#
# COMPACT_ATOMS: atom_id res chain seq x y z
N MET A 1 19.82 -5.81 -17.22
CA MET A 1 20.24 -4.87 -16.13
C MET A 1 19.17 -4.75 -15.04
N LEU A 2 17.87 -4.87 -15.30
CA LEU A 2 16.79 -4.82 -14.30
C LEU A 2 16.60 -6.11 -13.49
N GLU A 3 17.05 -7.28 -13.95
CA GLU A 3 16.98 -8.54 -13.18
C GLU A 3 17.63 -8.46 -11.79
N ASN A 4 18.58 -7.55 -11.60
CA ASN A 4 19.18 -7.28 -10.28
C ASN A 4 18.46 -6.21 -9.46
N LEU A 5 17.40 -5.58 -10.01
CA LEU A 5 16.64 -4.51 -9.37
C LEU A 5 15.26 -4.96 -8.88
N ILE A 6 14.79 -6.12 -9.36
CA ILE A 6 13.46 -6.64 -9.09
C ILE A 6 13.55 -8.07 -8.58
N LYS A 7 12.94 -8.34 -7.43
CA LYS A 7 12.57 -9.68 -7.01
C LYS A 7 11.10 -9.65 -6.64
N TYR A 8 10.26 -10.31 -7.43
CA TYR A 8 8.80 -10.27 -7.29
C TYR A 8 8.23 -11.67 -7.49
N GLU A 9 7.50 -12.17 -6.49
CA GLU A 9 7.08 -13.56 -6.38
C GLU A 9 5.55 -13.67 -6.21
N ASN A 10 4.98 -14.75 -6.78
CA ASN A 10 3.56 -15.07 -6.56
C ASN A 10 3.44 -16.01 -5.36
N GLU A 11 3.41 -15.44 -4.18
CA GLU A 11 3.27 -16.17 -2.92
C GLU A 11 2.70 -15.29 -1.80
N SER A 12 2.34 -15.89 -0.68
CA SER A 12 1.86 -15.14 0.48
C SER A 12 3.00 -14.38 1.17
N CYS A 13 2.67 -13.26 1.83
CA CYS A 13 3.64 -12.52 2.64
C CYS A 13 4.25 -13.39 3.77
N PHE A 14 3.50 -14.37 4.29
CA PHE A 14 3.96 -15.28 5.34
C PHE A 14 5.00 -16.29 4.86
N GLU A 15 5.00 -16.63 3.58
CA GLU A 15 6.02 -17.49 2.96
C GLU A 15 7.20 -16.67 2.46
N PHE A 16 6.94 -15.44 2.01
CA PHE A 16 7.92 -14.55 1.41
C PHE A 16 8.85 -13.90 2.44
N LEU A 17 8.29 -13.26 3.47
CA LEU A 17 9.05 -12.48 4.44
C LEU A 17 10.14 -13.29 5.18
N PRO A 18 9.91 -14.55 5.62
CA PRO A 18 10.93 -15.36 6.28
C PRO A 18 12.18 -15.64 5.43
N LYS A 19 12.06 -15.62 4.10
CA LYS A 19 13.17 -15.85 3.17
C LYS A 19 14.10 -14.65 3.02
N ILE A 20 13.68 -13.47 3.50
CA ILE A 20 14.42 -12.22 3.39
C ILE A 20 15.47 -12.14 4.50
N GLN A 21 16.68 -11.79 4.14
CA GLN A 21 17.79 -11.62 5.09
C GLN A 21 17.48 -10.49 6.09
N SER A 22 17.81 -10.70 7.35
CA SER A 22 17.67 -9.66 8.38
C SER A 22 18.51 -8.43 8.02
N LYS A 23 18.00 -7.24 8.30
CA LYS A 23 18.67 -5.95 8.07
C LYS A 23 19.11 -5.74 6.61
N SER A 24 18.28 -6.13 5.66
CA SER A 24 18.55 -5.96 4.23
C SER A 24 17.67 -4.92 3.54
N ILE A 25 16.53 -4.55 4.13
CA ILE A 25 15.53 -3.66 3.54
C ILE A 25 15.66 -2.23 4.10
N ASP A 26 15.54 -1.25 3.24
CA ASP A 26 15.64 0.17 3.59
C ASP A 26 14.28 0.79 3.90
N LEU A 27 13.27 0.47 3.08
CA LEU A 27 11.90 0.97 3.22
C LEU A 27 10.90 -0.18 3.03
N ILE A 28 9.97 -0.31 3.96
CA ILE A 28 8.76 -1.14 3.79
C ILE A 28 7.59 -0.18 3.59
N LEU A 29 6.88 -0.33 2.49
CA LEU A 29 5.67 0.46 2.18
C LEU A 29 4.59 -0.51 1.76
N ILE A 30 3.53 -0.64 2.57
CA ILE A 30 2.50 -1.65 2.41
C ILE A 30 1.08 -1.09 2.55
N ASP A 31 0.15 -1.72 1.83
CA ASP A 31 -1.29 -1.48 1.89
C ASP A 31 -2.02 -2.83 2.04
N PRO A 32 -1.97 -3.44 3.25
CA PRO A 32 -2.55 -4.77 3.47
C PRO A 32 -4.07 -4.73 3.37
N PRO A 33 -4.73 -5.88 3.18
CA PRO A 33 -6.18 -5.98 3.26
C PRO A 33 -6.69 -5.44 4.60
N TYR A 34 -7.73 -4.59 4.56
CA TYR A 34 -8.34 -4.08 5.77
C TYR A 34 -9.37 -5.11 6.26
N GLU A 35 -9.29 -5.51 7.52
CA GLU A 35 -10.41 -6.24 8.15
C GLU A 35 -11.65 -5.34 8.16
N ILE A 36 -12.46 -5.42 7.12
CA ILE A 36 -13.71 -4.65 7.04
C ILE A 36 -14.72 -5.33 7.97
N SER A 37 -14.78 -4.92 9.22
CA SER A 37 -15.77 -5.36 10.22
C SER A 37 -17.16 -4.76 9.97
N ARG A 38 -17.50 -4.40 8.74
CA ARG A 38 -18.86 -3.97 8.39
C ARG A 38 -19.45 -5.00 7.45
N PRO A 39 -20.53 -5.70 7.85
CA PRO A 39 -21.43 -6.25 6.86
C PRO A 39 -21.93 -5.05 6.05
N THR A 40 -21.34 -4.83 4.88
CA THR A 40 -21.94 -3.93 3.91
C THR A 40 -23.22 -4.62 3.46
N ASN A 41 -24.32 -4.30 4.14
CA ASN A 41 -25.66 -4.55 3.63
C ASN A 41 -25.87 -3.69 2.37
N PHE A 42 -25.11 -3.97 1.33
CA PHE A 42 -25.38 -3.59 -0.04
C PHE A 42 -26.30 -4.67 -0.63
N LEU A 43 -27.41 -4.93 0.07
CA LEU A 43 -28.45 -5.78 -0.46
C LEU A 43 -29.54 -4.92 -1.05
N SER A 44 -29.77 -5.21 -2.34
CA SER A 44 -31.06 -5.11 -3.02
C SER A 44 -31.81 -3.79 -2.84
N GLY A 45 -31.44 -2.78 -3.60
CA GLY A 45 -32.42 -1.85 -4.10
C GLY A 45 -33.08 -2.51 -5.31
N GLU A 46 -34.36 -2.82 -5.17
CA GLU A 46 -35.24 -3.20 -6.26
C GLU A 46 -35.16 -2.21 -7.42
N GLU A 47 -35.34 -2.73 -8.59
CA GLU A 47 -35.43 -2.10 -9.89
C GLU A 47 -35.99 -0.67 -9.90
N THR A 48 -35.12 0.28 -10.16
CA THR A 48 -35.54 1.52 -10.82
C THR A 48 -34.55 1.74 -11.97
N GLY A 49 -35.04 1.41 -13.18
CA GLY A 49 -34.32 1.52 -14.43
C GLY A 49 -33.84 2.93 -14.72
N LYS A 50 -32.61 3.21 -14.30
CA LYS A 50 -31.77 4.30 -14.81
C LYS A 50 -30.33 3.84 -14.75
N ASP A 51 -29.64 4.03 -15.87
CA ASP A 51 -28.27 3.72 -16.21
C ASP A 51 -27.26 4.20 -15.14
N THR A 52 -27.13 3.46 -14.03
CA THR A 52 -26.15 3.69 -12.97
C THR A 52 -25.03 2.64 -13.01
N ASP A 53 -24.98 1.80 -14.04
CA ASP A 53 -23.97 0.74 -14.18
C ASP A 53 -22.54 1.27 -14.38
N ARG A 54 -22.36 2.54 -14.72
CA ARG A 54 -21.03 3.18 -14.82
C ARG A 54 -20.28 3.28 -13.49
N PHE A 55 -20.94 3.10 -12.35
CA PHE A 55 -20.34 3.22 -11.01
C PHE A 55 -20.46 1.95 -10.17
N ARG A 56 -20.92 0.86 -10.74
CA ARG A 56 -20.81 -0.45 -10.09
C ARG A 56 -19.35 -0.89 -10.07
N ILE A 57 -18.61 -0.40 -9.10
CA ILE A 57 -17.41 -1.09 -8.67
C ILE A 57 -17.89 -2.31 -7.92
N SER A 58 -17.85 -3.48 -8.57
CA SER A 58 -17.96 -4.75 -7.86
C SER A 58 -16.80 -4.82 -6.87
N MET A 59 -17.08 -4.54 -5.59
CA MET A 59 -16.12 -4.72 -4.51
C MET A 59 -16.11 -6.19 -4.07
N ASP A 60 -16.03 -7.11 -5.00
CA ASP A 60 -15.73 -8.49 -4.69
C ASP A 60 -14.21 -8.66 -4.63
N PHE A 61 -13.66 -8.43 -3.45
CA PHE A 61 -12.23 -8.53 -3.17
C PHE A 61 -11.74 -9.98 -3.05
N GLY A 62 -12.64 -10.98 -3.27
CA GLY A 62 -12.35 -12.39 -3.04
C GLY A 62 -12.39 -12.77 -1.55
N ASP A 63 -12.44 -14.08 -1.27
CA ASP A 63 -12.58 -14.58 0.10
C ASP A 63 -11.36 -14.32 1.01
N TRP A 64 -10.20 -14.08 0.44
CA TRP A 64 -8.96 -13.81 1.17
C TRP A 64 -8.91 -12.38 1.78
N ASP A 65 -9.65 -11.42 1.22
CA ASP A 65 -9.74 -10.05 1.73
C ASP A 65 -10.70 -9.95 2.94
N LYS A 66 -11.60 -10.93 3.08
CA LYS A 66 -12.59 -10.98 4.16
C LYS A 66 -12.03 -11.54 5.48
N ASN A 67 -10.90 -12.28 5.43
CA ASN A 67 -10.37 -13.06 6.55
C ASN A 67 -8.84 -12.97 6.67
N PHE A 68 -8.23 -11.80 6.39
CA PHE A 68 -6.79 -11.65 6.58
C PHE A 68 -6.47 -11.56 8.08
N TYR A 69 -5.74 -12.57 8.58
CA TYR A 69 -5.21 -12.62 9.94
C TYR A 69 -3.69 -12.68 9.90
N GLY A 70 -3.05 -12.15 10.95
CA GLY A 70 -1.59 -12.29 11.11
C GLY A 70 -0.79 -11.05 10.69
N LEU A 71 -1.42 -9.89 10.56
CA LEU A 71 -0.70 -8.65 10.29
C LEU A 71 0.38 -8.37 11.35
N GLU A 72 0.16 -8.82 12.59
CA GLU A 72 1.16 -8.74 13.66
C GLU A 72 2.49 -9.44 13.30
N GLU A 73 2.43 -10.62 12.66
CA GLU A 73 3.64 -11.32 12.21
C GLU A 73 4.35 -10.57 11.09
N VAL A 74 3.61 -9.89 10.21
CA VAL A 74 4.19 -9.00 9.19
C VAL A 74 4.98 -7.87 9.83
N PHE A 75 4.50 -7.29 10.92
CA PHE A 75 5.24 -6.25 11.67
C PHE A 75 6.50 -6.79 12.33
N LYS A 76 6.44 -7.97 12.90
CA LYS A 76 7.59 -8.65 13.51
C LYS A 76 8.67 -8.97 12.47
N GLU A 77 8.30 -9.58 11.36
CA GLU A 77 9.20 -9.83 10.25
C GLU A 77 9.70 -8.51 9.62
N GLY A 78 8.84 -7.53 9.45
CA GLY A 78 9.20 -6.19 8.98
C GLY A 78 10.30 -5.56 9.84
N TYR A 79 10.17 -5.63 11.16
CA TYR A 79 11.21 -5.15 12.05
C TYR A 79 12.51 -5.94 11.90
N ARG A 80 12.45 -7.25 11.73
CA ARG A 80 13.63 -8.10 11.55
C ARG A 80 14.40 -7.73 10.29
N ILE A 81 13.72 -7.61 9.16
CA ILE A 81 14.34 -7.41 7.84
C ILE A 81 14.77 -5.97 7.56
N LEU A 82 14.15 -4.96 8.19
CA LEU A 82 14.58 -3.58 8.06
C LEU A 82 16.02 -3.38 8.57
N LYS A 83 16.78 -2.55 7.88
CA LYS A 83 18.03 -1.98 8.37
C LYS A 83 17.79 -1.05 9.56
N ASP A 84 18.82 -0.80 10.35
CA ASP A 84 18.75 0.24 11.38
C ASP A 84 18.58 1.61 10.71
N GLY A 85 17.58 2.38 11.11
CA GLY A 85 17.15 3.61 10.44
C GLY A 85 16.15 3.43 9.30
N GLY A 86 15.88 2.18 8.90
CA GLY A 86 14.84 1.87 7.91
C GLY A 86 13.44 2.19 8.44
N THR A 87 12.56 2.58 7.54
CA THR A 87 11.18 2.99 7.83
C THR A 87 10.20 1.93 7.34
N MET A 88 9.16 1.66 8.12
CA MET A 88 7.97 0.92 7.69
C MET A 88 6.79 1.89 7.65
N ILE A 89 6.04 1.89 6.54
CA ILE A 89 4.81 2.65 6.33
C ILE A 89 3.71 1.66 6.01
N CYS A 90 2.64 1.67 6.82
CA CYS A 90 1.49 0.78 6.65
C CYS A 90 0.22 1.60 6.51
N PHE A 91 -0.41 1.55 5.33
CA PHE A 91 -1.76 2.07 5.15
C PHE A 91 -2.76 1.16 5.85
N TYR A 92 -3.78 1.74 6.47
CA TYR A 92 -4.83 0.95 7.11
C TYR A 92 -6.12 1.75 7.33
N ASP A 93 -7.18 1.05 7.76
CA ASP A 93 -8.47 1.67 8.12
C ASP A 93 -8.28 2.67 9.26
N LEU A 94 -8.76 3.90 9.06
CA LEU A 94 -8.71 4.98 10.04
C LEU A 94 -9.29 4.55 11.42
N TRP A 95 -10.33 3.75 11.43
CA TRP A 95 -10.99 3.30 12.65
C TRP A 95 -10.23 2.20 13.42
N LYS A 96 -9.18 1.64 12.80
CA LYS A 96 -8.31 0.60 13.39
C LYS A 96 -6.86 1.04 13.56
N ILE A 97 -6.60 2.33 13.47
CA ILE A 97 -5.24 2.88 13.49
C ILE A 97 -4.52 2.60 14.82
N GLU A 98 -5.26 2.51 15.92
CA GLU A 98 -4.72 2.15 17.24
C GLU A 98 -4.13 0.73 17.22
N THR A 99 -4.77 -0.22 16.56
CA THR A 99 -4.25 -1.58 16.39
C THR A 99 -2.92 -1.56 15.67
N ILE A 100 -2.81 -0.79 14.58
CA ILE A 100 -1.56 -0.64 13.83
C ILE A 100 -0.48 0.00 14.71
N LYS A 101 -0.81 1.06 15.43
CA LYS A 101 0.13 1.70 16.36
C LYS A 101 0.64 0.70 17.41
N ARG A 102 -0.23 -0.15 17.96
CA ARG A 102 0.17 -1.18 18.91
C ARG A 102 1.17 -2.17 18.30
N TYR A 103 0.97 -2.62 17.06
CA TYR A 103 1.94 -3.49 16.38
C TYR A 103 3.31 -2.84 16.23
N TYR A 104 3.38 -1.53 15.96
CA TYR A 104 4.64 -0.79 15.97
C TYR A 104 5.28 -0.76 17.36
N ASP A 105 4.51 -0.47 18.40
CA ASP A 105 5.01 -0.40 19.78
C ASP A 105 5.55 -1.77 20.25
N ASP A 106 4.78 -2.84 20.05
CA ASP A 106 5.13 -4.21 20.46
C ASP A 106 6.44 -4.68 19.78
N ASN A 107 6.66 -4.26 18.55
CA ASN A 107 7.87 -4.56 17.79
C ASN A 107 9.00 -3.51 17.98
N LYS A 108 8.86 -2.59 18.94
CA LYS A 108 9.89 -1.62 19.35
C LYS A 108 10.29 -0.60 18.28
N PHE A 109 9.43 -0.35 17.30
CA PHE A 109 9.62 0.77 16.38
C PHE A 109 9.65 2.09 17.16
N LYS A 110 10.36 3.06 16.64
CA LYS A 110 10.52 4.39 17.21
C LYS A 110 9.96 5.44 16.26
N GLN A 111 9.83 6.67 16.76
CA GLN A 111 9.37 7.82 15.97
C GLN A 111 8.06 7.53 15.20
N ILE A 112 7.11 6.85 15.84
CA ILE A 112 5.83 6.52 15.22
C ILE A 112 5.12 7.83 14.88
N ARG A 113 4.68 7.97 13.62
CA ARG A 113 4.00 9.14 13.08
C ARG A 113 2.84 8.71 12.20
N PHE A 114 2.02 9.67 11.88
CA PHE A 114 0.80 9.53 11.11
C PHE A 114 0.96 10.21 9.76
N ILE A 115 0.47 9.57 8.71
CA ILE A 115 0.36 10.10 7.35
C ILE A 115 -1.12 10.17 7.01
N GLU A 116 -1.55 11.29 6.44
CA GLU A 116 -2.89 11.47 5.92
C GLU A 116 -2.82 11.78 4.42
N TRP A 117 -3.53 11.00 3.62
CA TRP A 117 -3.78 11.30 2.22
C TRP A 117 -5.18 11.86 2.05
N LEU A 118 -5.25 13.16 1.72
CA LEU A 118 -6.47 13.85 1.34
C LEU A 118 -6.70 13.67 -0.18
N LYS A 119 -7.77 12.97 -0.54
CA LYS A 119 -8.20 12.80 -1.93
C LYS A 119 -8.76 14.11 -2.46
N THR A 120 -8.16 14.67 -3.51
CA THR A 120 -8.61 15.96 -4.09
C THR A 120 -9.87 15.81 -4.96
N ASN A 121 -10.21 14.58 -5.36
CA ASN A 121 -11.39 14.24 -6.17
C ASN A 121 -12.14 13.02 -5.58
N PRO A 122 -12.60 13.08 -4.32
CA PRO A 122 -13.26 11.94 -3.70
C PRO A 122 -14.56 11.60 -4.45
N VAL A 123 -14.82 10.29 -4.61
CA VAL A 123 -16.06 9.81 -5.21
C VAL A 123 -17.12 9.72 -4.12
N PRO A 124 -18.29 10.37 -4.27
CA PRO A 124 -19.40 10.19 -3.34
C PRO A 124 -19.93 8.76 -3.46
N ILE A 125 -19.76 7.96 -2.40
CA ILE A 125 -20.34 6.64 -2.29
C ILE A 125 -21.77 6.81 -1.72
N ASN A 126 -22.78 6.19 -2.36
CA ASN A 126 -24.20 6.33 -1.99
C ASN A 126 -24.77 7.75 -2.10
N SER A 127 -24.66 8.34 -3.26
CA SER A 127 -25.05 9.73 -3.55
C SER A 127 -26.57 10.03 -3.51
N LYS A 128 -27.40 9.12 -2.99
CA LYS A 128 -28.84 9.42 -2.76
C LYS A 128 -29.04 10.48 -1.68
N ILE A 129 -28.04 10.67 -0.83
CA ILE A 129 -28.05 11.67 0.23
C ILE A 129 -26.80 12.51 0.08
N ASN A 130 -26.97 13.83 -0.05
CA ASN A 130 -25.84 14.77 -0.03
C ASN A 130 -25.27 14.84 1.38
N TYR A 131 -24.18 14.10 1.64
CA TYR A 131 -23.52 14.01 2.93
C TYR A 131 -21.99 13.99 2.76
N LEU A 132 -21.26 13.85 3.86
CA LEU A 132 -19.79 13.83 3.85
C LEU A 132 -19.25 12.67 3.00
N THR A 133 -18.29 12.99 2.13
CA THR A 133 -17.56 11.99 1.35
C THR A 133 -16.38 11.44 2.11
N ASN A 134 -16.05 10.16 1.92
CA ASN A 134 -14.81 9.59 2.45
C ASN A 134 -13.62 10.04 1.59
N SER A 135 -13.04 11.17 1.96
CA SER A 135 -11.93 11.82 1.23
C SER A 135 -10.56 11.52 1.81
N ARG A 136 -10.46 10.72 2.88
CA ARG A 136 -9.19 10.49 3.58
C ARG A 136 -8.82 9.03 3.61
N GLU A 137 -7.54 8.77 3.41
CA GLU A 137 -6.87 7.54 3.77
C GLU A 137 -5.67 7.85 4.67
N VAL A 138 -5.29 6.90 5.49
CA VAL A 138 -4.29 7.10 6.50
C VAL A 138 -3.26 5.99 6.49
N ALA A 139 -2.04 6.33 6.92
CA ALA A 139 -1.00 5.36 7.20
C ALA A 139 -0.29 5.71 8.51
N VAL A 140 0.24 4.69 9.17
CA VAL A 140 1.18 4.86 10.27
C VAL A 140 2.56 4.49 9.79
N LEU A 141 3.55 5.25 10.17
CA LEU A 141 4.95 4.92 9.95
C LEU A 141 5.68 4.73 11.29
N GLY A 142 6.69 3.89 11.25
CA GLY A 142 7.63 3.70 12.36
C GLY A 142 9.02 3.42 11.82
N VAL A 143 10.04 3.78 12.60
CA VAL A 143 11.45 3.66 12.26
C VAL A 143 12.11 2.58 13.10
N LYS A 144 12.91 1.73 12.49
CA LYS A 144 13.73 0.80 13.25
C LYS A 144 14.87 1.54 13.92
N LYS A 145 14.88 1.50 15.26
CA LYS A 145 15.77 2.29 16.12
C LYS A 145 15.46 3.79 16.08
N SER A 146 16.37 4.72 15.74
CA SER A 146 16.15 6.14 16.06
C SER A 146 16.44 7.17 14.97
N LYS A 147 17.27 6.88 13.98
CA LYS A 147 17.66 7.86 12.96
C LYS A 147 17.16 7.42 11.59
N PRO A 148 16.01 7.97 11.11
CA PRO A 148 15.48 7.62 9.82
C PRO A 148 16.28 8.22 8.66
N THR A 149 16.24 7.57 7.49
CA THR A 149 16.45 8.23 6.21
C THR A 149 15.21 9.08 5.94
N PHE A 150 15.38 10.40 5.84
CA PHE A 150 14.27 11.31 5.58
C PHE A 150 14.73 12.56 4.84
N HIS A 151 14.15 12.81 3.66
CA HIS A 151 14.52 13.89 2.74
C HIS A 151 13.47 15.00 2.67
N SER A 152 13.00 15.46 3.81
CA SER A 152 12.12 16.61 3.92
C SER A 152 12.39 17.35 5.23
N SER A 153 11.96 18.62 5.30
CA SER A 153 12.06 19.43 6.51
C SER A 153 10.67 19.88 6.91
N TYR A 154 10.34 19.77 8.19
CA TYR A 154 9.07 20.22 8.76
C TYR A 154 7.82 19.67 8.05
N ASP A 155 7.91 18.42 7.58
CA ASP A 155 6.81 17.71 6.93
C ASP A 155 5.69 17.42 7.94
N ASN A 156 4.49 17.85 7.62
CA ASN A 156 3.33 17.67 8.49
C ASN A 156 2.59 16.34 8.28
N GLY A 157 3.04 15.51 7.34
CA GLY A 157 2.43 14.22 7.02
C GLY A 157 1.10 14.29 6.27
N LEU A 158 0.72 15.47 5.77
CA LEU A 158 -0.50 15.66 4.97
C LEU A 158 -0.16 15.72 3.49
N TYR A 159 -0.74 14.81 2.70
CA TYR A 159 -0.53 14.68 1.26
C TYR A 159 -1.84 14.88 0.52
N GLN A 160 -1.83 15.64 -0.57
CA GLN A 160 -3.01 15.95 -1.38
C GLN A 160 -2.82 15.42 -2.80
N TYR A 161 -3.52 14.34 -3.12
CA TYR A 161 -3.45 13.69 -4.43
C TYR A 161 -4.83 13.24 -4.89
N PRO A 162 -5.13 13.28 -6.20
CA PRO A 162 -6.34 12.67 -6.72
C PRO A 162 -6.27 11.14 -6.56
N ILE A 163 -7.45 10.50 -6.52
CA ILE A 163 -7.52 9.04 -6.68
C ILE A 163 -6.99 8.66 -8.08
N CYS A 164 -6.47 7.46 -8.20
CA CYS A 164 -6.00 6.95 -9.49
C CYS A 164 -7.15 6.93 -10.51
N GLN A 165 -6.97 7.65 -11.63
CA GLN A 165 -7.93 7.75 -12.73
C GLN A 165 -7.41 7.10 -14.01
N ASP A 166 -6.32 6.35 -13.94
CA ASP A 166 -5.71 5.71 -15.11
C ASP A 166 -6.72 4.78 -15.80
N THR A 167 -6.83 4.90 -17.12
CA THR A 167 -7.70 4.06 -17.96
C THR A 167 -7.32 2.58 -17.90
N GLY A 168 -6.06 2.27 -17.53
CA GLY A 168 -5.54 0.93 -17.30
C GLY A 168 -5.68 0.42 -15.85
N ARG A 169 -6.45 1.10 -15.00
CA ARG A 169 -6.68 0.68 -13.62
C ARG A 169 -7.38 -0.68 -13.59
N PHE A 170 -6.72 -1.69 -13.04
CA PHE A 170 -7.27 -3.05 -12.90
C PHE A 170 -7.46 -3.48 -11.43
N HIS A 171 -6.95 -2.69 -10.48
CA HIS A 171 -7.12 -2.96 -9.05
C HIS A 171 -7.98 -1.87 -8.41
N PRO A 172 -9.01 -2.23 -7.64
CA PRO A 172 -10.00 -1.27 -7.12
C PRO A 172 -9.41 -0.24 -6.16
N THR A 173 -8.38 -0.61 -5.39
CA THR A 173 -7.74 0.25 -4.38
C THR A 173 -6.37 0.79 -4.84
N GLN A 174 -6.11 0.82 -6.16
CA GLN A 174 -4.84 1.30 -6.69
C GLN A 174 -4.50 2.72 -6.20
N LYS A 175 -3.36 2.86 -5.52
CA LYS A 175 -2.87 4.14 -5.01
C LYS A 175 -2.32 5.01 -6.14
N PRO A 176 -2.37 6.36 -6.01
CA PRO A 176 -1.77 7.27 -7.00
C PRO A 176 -0.26 7.09 -7.08
N LEU A 177 0.26 6.90 -8.29
CA LEU A 177 1.69 6.68 -8.52
C LEU A 177 2.54 7.85 -8.01
N ALA A 178 2.10 9.09 -8.25
CA ALA A 178 2.81 10.29 -7.81
C ALA A 178 2.96 10.35 -6.28
N PHE A 179 1.92 9.95 -5.55
CA PHE A 179 1.95 9.89 -4.09
C PHE A 179 2.94 8.83 -3.58
N MET A 180 2.91 7.61 -4.17
CA MET A 180 3.86 6.56 -3.79
C MET A 180 5.31 6.96 -4.09
N LYS A 181 5.56 7.63 -5.23
CA LYS A 181 6.89 8.17 -5.57
C LYS A 181 7.37 9.21 -4.55
N GLU A 182 6.49 10.09 -4.08
CA GLU A 182 6.85 11.08 -3.07
C GLU A 182 7.24 10.42 -1.74
N LEU A 183 6.44 9.46 -1.26
CA LEU A 183 6.76 8.70 -0.04
C LEU A 183 8.10 7.98 -0.16
N ILE A 184 8.34 7.29 -1.27
CA ILE A 184 9.59 6.54 -1.51
C ILE A 184 10.79 7.50 -1.52
N LYS A 185 10.70 8.62 -2.24
CA LYS A 185 11.79 9.62 -2.30
C LYS A 185 12.09 10.21 -0.93
N LYS A 186 11.08 10.46 -0.10
CA LYS A 186 11.27 11.02 1.24
C LYS A 186 11.90 10.05 2.23
N HIS A 187 11.60 8.76 2.10
CA HIS A 187 11.96 7.74 3.10
C HIS A 187 13.04 6.76 2.65
N SER A 188 13.68 7.00 1.50
CA SER A 188 14.78 6.17 0.98
C SER A 188 15.75 6.96 0.12
N ASN A 189 16.96 6.41 -0.08
CA ASN A 189 17.95 6.92 -1.03
C ASN A 189 17.84 6.18 -2.38
N GLU A 190 18.42 6.74 -3.44
CA GLU A 190 18.61 6.02 -4.69
C GLU A 190 19.47 4.77 -4.45
N GLY A 191 19.10 3.67 -5.10
CA GLY A 191 19.74 2.36 -4.91
C GLY A 191 19.23 1.55 -3.71
N ASP A 192 18.46 2.15 -2.79
CA ASP A 192 17.86 1.47 -1.65
C ASP A 192 16.79 0.45 -2.10
N ILE A 193 16.51 -0.52 -1.22
CA ILE A 193 15.53 -1.58 -1.46
C ILE A 193 14.20 -1.20 -0.81
N VAL A 194 13.16 -1.06 -1.63
CA VAL A 194 11.76 -0.88 -1.22
C VAL A 194 11.05 -2.22 -1.26
N LEU A 195 10.40 -2.58 -0.16
CA LEU A 195 9.63 -3.81 -0.04
C LEU A 195 8.14 -3.53 0.04
N ASP A 196 7.36 -4.31 -0.73
CA ASP A 196 5.90 -4.38 -0.67
C ASP A 196 5.44 -5.83 -0.74
N CYS A 197 4.90 -6.36 0.37
CA CYS A 197 4.40 -7.73 0.44
C CYS A 197 2.88 -7.87 0.25
N PHE A 198 2.23 -6.81 -0.24
CA PHE A 198 0.80 -6.75 -0.61
C PHE A 198 0.64 -5.96 -1.91
N SER A 199 1.36 -6.37 -2.94
CA SER A 199 1.63 -5.53 -4.11
C SER A 199 0.42 -5.16 -4.96
N GLY A 200 -0.64 -5.98 -4.96
CA GLY A 200 -1.89 -5.71 -5.69
C GLY A 200 -1.64 -5.27 -7.14
N SER A 201 -1.79 -3.97 -7.38
CA SER A 201 -1.57 -3.37 -8.70
C SER A 201 -0.11 -3.15 -9.08
N GLY A 202 0.85 -3.40 -8.19
CA GLY A 202 2.29 -3.15 -8.40
C GLY A 202 2.69 -1.67 -8.40
N THR A 203 1.83 -0.77 -7.92
CA THR A 203 2.10 0.68 -7.96
C THR A 203 3.37 1.04 -7.19
N ILE A 204 3.62 0.41 -6.04
CA ILE A 204 4.82 0.66 -5.23
C ILE A 204 6.07 0.17 -5.97
N GLY A 205 6.01 -0.98 -6.65
CA GLY A 205 7.08 -1.48 -7.50
C GLY A 205 7.43 -0.51 -8.63
N VAL A 206 6.41 -0.04 -9.37
CA VAL A 206 6.58 0.99 -10.42
C VAL A 206 7.17 2.28 -9.83
N ALA A 207 6.69 2.72 -8.66
CA ALA A 207 7.18 3.92 -8.00
C ALA A 207 8.66 3.77 -7.57
N ALA A 208 9.04 2.62 -7.01
CA ALA A 208 10.41 2.34 -6.62
C ALA A 208 11.37 2.39 -7.82
N LEU A 209 11.07 1.64 -8.87
CA LEU A 209 11.93 1.56 -10.05
C LEU A 209 12.06 2.90 -10.76
N THR A 210 10.95 3.62 -10.97
CA THR A 210 10.97 4.93 -11.64
C THR A 210 11.58 6.04 -10.79
N THR A 211 11.97 5.75 -9.55
CA THR A 211 12.72 6.66 -8.66
C THR A 211 14.11 6.15 -8.33
N ASN A 212 14.66 5.23 -9.15
CA ASN A 212 15.99 4.62 -9.01
C ASN A 212 16.18 3.80 -7.72
N ARG A 213 15.10 3.18 -7.21
CA ARG A 213 15.16 2.22 -6.10
C ARG A 213 15.04 0.81 -6.64
N LYS A 214 15.50 -0.17 -5.87
CA LYS A 214 15.25 -1.59 -6.10
C LYS A 214 13.91 -1.97 -5.51
N PHE A 215 13.25 -2.94 -6.13
CA PHE A 215 11.96 -3.44 -5.67
C PHE A 215 12.03 -4.91 -5.25
N LEU A 216 11.48 -5.19 -4.09
CA LEU A 216 11.26 -6.54 -3.57
C LEU A 216 9.80 -6.65 -3.16
N GLY A 217 9.09 -7.69 -3.62
CA GLY A 217 7.67 -7.79 -3.30
C GLY A 217 7.05 -9.14 -3.58
N CYS A 218 5.83 -9.33 -3.09
CA CYS A 218 5.00 -10.48 -3.40
C CYS A 218 3.52 -10.09 -3.55
N GLU A 219 2.79 -10.95 -4.25
CA GLU A 219 1.34 -10.87 -4.43
C GLU A 219 0.78 -12.30 -4.40
N ILE A 220 -0.20 -12.54 -3.55
CA ILE A 220 -0.80 -13.86 -3.38
C ILE A 220 -1.76 -14.21 -4.52
N ASN A 221 -2.48 -13.22 -5.07
CA ASN A 221 -3.43 -13.46 -6.15
C ASN A 221 -2.68 -13.57 -7.49
N PRO A 222 -2.76 -14.72 -8.19
CA PRO A 222 -1.99 -14.94 -9.41
C PRO A 222 -2.39 -14.02 -10.57
N GLU A 223 -3.65 -13.56 -10.62
CA GLU A 223 -4.08 -12.62 -11.67
C GLU A 223 -3.53 -11.23 -11.44
N TYR A 224 -3.57 -10.73 -10.19
CA TYR A 224 -2.96 -9.46 -9.83
C TYR A 224 -1.44 -9.52 -9.98
N TYR A 225 -0.81 -10.62 -9.56
CA TYR A 225 0.61 -10.84 -9.77
C TYR A 225 1.01 -10.73 -11.24
N LYS A 226 0.30 -11.42 -12.13
CA LYS A 226 0.59 -11.39 -13.57
C LYS A 226 0.48 -9.97 -14.14
N LYS A 227 -0.64 -9.28 -13.88
CA LYS A 227 -0.89 -7.91 -14.38
C LYS A 227 0.10 -6.89 -13.81
N SER A 228 0.42 -6.99 -12.53
CA SER A 228 1.38 -6.09 -11.90
C SER A 228 2.81 -6.35 -12.36
N LEU A 229 3.19 -7.62 -12.59
CA LEU A 229 4.48 -7.97 -13.18
C LEU A 229 4.63 -7.43 -14.60
N GLU A 230 3.61 -7.55 -15.45
CA GLU A 230 3.58 -6.95 -16.78
C GLU A 230 3.76 -5.43 -16.72
N ARG A 231 3.04 -4.77 -15.81
CA ARG A 231 3.15 -3.32 -15.58
C ARG A 231 4.55 -2.90 -15.11
N ILE A 232 5.18 -3.67 -14.25
CA ILE A 232 6.54 -3.41 -13.77
C ILE A 232 7.55 -3.61 -14.90
N LYS A 233 7.41 -4.69 -15.69
CA LYS A 233 8.31 -5.00 -16.81
C LYS A 233 8.19 -4.02 -17.98
N SER A 234 7.02 -3.44 -18.23
CA SER A 234 6.84 -2.45 -19.30
C SER A 234 7.69 -1.17 -19.10
N LEU A 235 8.24 -0.95 -17.91
CA LEU A 235 9.22 0.12 -17.66
C LEU A 235 10.56 -0.16 -18.36
N GLU A 236 10.88 -1.43 -18.66
CA GLU A 236 12.12 -1.83 -19.34
C GLU A 236 12.12 -1.41 -20.82
N GLU A 237 10.95 -1.43 -21.46
CA GLU A 237 10.81 -1.14 -22.88
C GLU A 237 10.76 0.37 -23.17
N SER A 238 10.64 1.19 -22.12
CA SER A 238 10.49 2.65 -22.23
C SER A 238 11.80 3.42 -22.02
N HIS A 239 12.93 2.70 -21.80
CA HIS A 239 14.29 3.25 -21.58
C HIS A 239 15.28 2.59 -22.52
#